data_5d021c37eee49ceea98682b447797da1
#
_entry.id   5d021c37eee49ceea98682b447797da1
#
_cell.length_a   1.000
_cell.length_b   1.000
_cell.length_c   1.000
_cell.angle_alpha   90.00
_cell.angle_beta   90.00
_cell.angle_gamma   90.00
#
_symmetry.space_group_name_H-M   'P 1'
#
loop_
_entity.id
_entity.type
_entity.pdbx_description
1 polymer ?
#
loop_
_entity_poly.entity_id
_entity_poly.type
_entity_poly.pdbx_seq_one_letter_code
_entity_poly.pdbx_strand_id
1 'polypeptide(L)'
;EWYKGTANAIYQNINFIEKYDPEYVVILSGDHIYKMNYAKMVDFHKKNNADCTIAVLEVPWEEASRFGILATDENNRIYEFAEKPKEPKSNKASMGVYVFSWDKLKKYLIQDENTEGSSNDFGKNIIPTMLEANERLFAFPFAGYWKDVGTIDSLWEANLDIINPNVDLDLSDTSWRIYSRNPMAPPHYIGEKAVVENSSVSEGCEIEGNVDYSVISPNCTVEEGADIRYSVIMPGATIKKGAKVYYSIVAENAVIEPDAKVGEIPELLEKPEDWGIAVIGAGATIKTGTHIAPGTMVSAGEEV
;
A
#
# COMPACT_ATOMS: atom_id res chain seq x y z
N GLU A 1 -9.92 24.27 2.38
CA GLU A 1 -10.03 23.84 0.97
C GLU A 1 -9.53 22.39 0.83
N TRP A 2 -9.99 21.69 -0.21
CA TRP A 2 -9.44 20.38 -0.54
C TRP A 2 -8.01 20.50 -1.04
N TYR A 3 -7.15 19.52 -0.73
CA TYR A 3 -5.79 19.49 -1.25
C TYR A 3 -5.82 19.29 -2.77
N LYS A 4 -5.05 20.13 -3.49
CA LYS A 4 -4.97 20.10 -4.96
C LYS A 4 -3.94 19.11 -5.49
N GLY A 5 -3.00 18.70 -4.64
CA GLY A 5 -1.92 17.78 -4.95
C GLY A 5 -1.05 17.51 -3.72
N THR A 6 -0.06 16.65 -3.86
CA THR A 6 0.81 16.20 -2.76
C THR A 6 1.61 17.34 -2.13
N ALA A 7 2.12 18.27 -2.94
CA ALA A 7 2.83 19.44 -2.45
C ALA A 7 1.89 20.46 -1.80
N ASN A 8 0.68 20.67 -2.33
CA ASN A 8 -0.30 21.55 -1.74
C ASN A 8 -0.77 21.07 -0.36
N ALA A 9 -0.80 19.74 -0.12
CA ALA A 9 -1.10 19.20 1.20
C ALA A 9 -0.10 19.68 2.26
N ILE A 10 1.17 19.77 1.93
CA ILE A 10 2.20 20.30 2.84
C ILE A 10 2.13 21.84 2.90
N TYR A 11 1.92 22.50 1.77
CA TYR A 11 1.78 23.96 1.71
C TYR A 11 0.68 24.47 2.64
N GLN A 12 -0.52 23.89 2.61
CA GLN A 12 -1.62 24.28 3.48
C GLN A 12 -1.33 24.10 4.98
N ASN A 13 -0.34 23.29 5.33
CA ASN A 13 0.06 23.01 6.70
C ASN A 13 1.37 23.70 7.14
N ILE A 14 1.93 24.61 6.35
CA ILE A 14 3.16 25.35 6.67
C ILE A 14 3.07 25.99 8.07
N ASN A 15 1.99 26.70 8.37
CA ASN A 15 1.81 27.37 9.67
C ASN A 15 1.76 26.39 10.86
N PHE A 16 1.33 25.17 10.64
CA PHE A 16 1.35 24.12 11.65
C PHE A 16 2.77 23.59 11.87
N ILE A 17 3.48 23.31 10.78
CA ILE A 17 4.86 22.81 10.82
C ILE A 17 5.79 23.82 11.48
N GLU A 18 5.64 25.11 11.18
CA GLU A 18 6.46 26.19 11.74
C GLU A 18 6.35 26.36 13.26
N LYS A 19 5.27 25.89 13.88
CA LYS A 19 5.17 25.88 15.35
C LYS A 19 6.23 25.02 16.05
N TYR A 20 6.81 24.08 15.31
CA TYR A 20 7.84 23.15 15.82
C TYR A 20 9.26 23.60 15.45
N ASP A 21 9.42 24.67 14.66
CA ASP A 21 10.69 25.20 14.19
C ASP A 21 11.66 24.10 13.70
N PRO A 22 11.24 23.24 12.76
CA PRO A 22 12.06 22.11 12.34
C PRO A 22 13.18 22.55 11.41
N GLU A 23 14.37 21.97 11.57
CA GLU A 23 15.47 22.11 10.61
C GLU A 23 15.22 21.22 9.38
N TYR A 24 14.68 20.02 9.62
CA TYR A 24 14.37 19.03 8.58
C TYR A 24 12.94 18.52 8.72
N VAL A 25 12.34 18.15 7.61
CA VAL A 25 11.05 17.48 7.56
C VAL A 25 11.15 16.17 6.78
N VAL A 26 10.46 15.15 7.26
CA VAL A 26 10.31 13.86 6.57
C VAL A 26 8.92 13.81 5.99
N ILE A 27 8.81 13.62 4.68
CA ILE A 27 7.57 13.48 3.95
C ILE A 27 7.40 12.01 3.55
N LEU A 28 6.25 11.43 3.86
CA LEU A 28 5.95 10.04 3.62
C LEU A 28 4.65 9.91 2.81
N SER A 29 4.60 8.91 1.92
CA SER A 29 3.32 8.45 1.32
C SER A 29 2.50 7.69 2.37
N GLY A 30 1.18 7.82 2.30
CA GLY A 30 0.25 7.19 3.23
C GLY A 30 -0.16 5.76 2.85
N ASP A 31 0.19 5.31 1.65
CA ASP A 31 -0.24 4.06 1.04
C ASP A 31 0.93 3.14 0.62
N HIS A 32 2.09 3.29 1.24
CA HIS A 32 3.24 2.45 0.99
C HIS A 32 3.55 1.53 2.18
N ILE A 33 3.89 0.28 1.91
CA ILE A 33 4.26 -0.73 2.91
C ILE A 33 5.76 -0.99 2.84
N TYR A 34 6.46 -0.69 3.93
CA TYR A 34 7.91 -0.90 4.08
C TYR A 34 8.33 -0.71 5.55
N LYS A 35 9.54 -1.16 5.90
CA LYS A 35 10.20 -0.82 7.17
C LYS A 35 11.47 -0.04 6.89
N MET A 36 11.56 1.20 7.37
CA MET A 36 12.73 2.06 7.17
C MET A 36 13.13 2.76 8.46
N ASN A 37 14.43 2.81 8.73
CA ASN A 37 14.98 3.67 9.78
C ASN A 37 15.21 5.08 9.23
N TYR A 38 14.25 5.96 9.44
CA TYR A 38 14.32 7.34 8.96
C TYR A 38 15.49 8.15 9.54
N ALA A 39 15.97 7.81 10.76
CA ALA A 39 17.13 8.49 11.34
C ALA A 39 18.37 8.32 10.44
N LYS A 40 18.59 7.12 9.87
CA LYS A 40 19.70 6.90 8.92
C LYS A 40 19.57 7.76 7.67
N MET A 41 18.35 7.97 7.17
CA MET A 41 18.10 8.83 6.02
C MET A 41 18.34 10.30 6.34
N VAL A 42 17.94 10.76 7.53
CA VAL A 42 18.21 12.12 8.01
C VAL A 42 19.71 12.35 8.24
N ASP A 43 20.43 11.36 8.80
CA ASP A 43 21.89 11.45 8.96
C ASP A 43 22.60 11.50 7.60
N PHE A 44 22.14 10.74 6.63
CA PHE A 44 22.65 10.81 5.25
C PHE A 44 22.39 12.20 4.65
N HIS A 45 21.21 12.76 4.82
CA HIS A 45 20.85 14.11 4.38
C HIS A 45 21.81 15.16 4.96
N LYS A 46 22.02 15.12 6.27
CA LYS A 46 22.96 16.03 6.98
C LYS A 46 24.39 15.88 6.48
N LYS A 47 24.87 14.64 6.37
CA LYS A 47 26.24 14.34 5.92
C LYS A 47 26.55 14.92 4.52
N ASN A 48 25.56 14.92 3.63
CA ASN A 48 25.71 15.44 2.28
C ASN A 48 25.34 16.93 2.17
N ASN A 49 24.98 17.60 3.26
CA ASN A 49 24.41 18.96 3.27
C ASN A 49 23.32 19.08 2.20
N ALA A 50 22.43 18.10 2.10
CA ALA A 50 21.41 18.03 1.08
C ALA A 50 20.33 19.08 1.30
N ASP A 51 19.69 19.52 0.23
CA ASP A 51 18.47 20.33 0.28
C ASP A 51 17.22 19.44 0.18
N CYS A 52 17.38 18.31 -0.55
CA CYS A 52 16.41 17.22 -0.61
C CYS A 52 17.15 15.86 -0.68
N THR A 53 16.64 14.88 0.05
CA THR A 53 17.05 13.47 -0.07
C THR A 53 15.83 12.64 -0.41
N ILE A 54 15.93 11.79 -1.43
CA ILE A 54 14.86 10.92 -1.92
C ILE A 54 15.26 9.47 -1.64
N ALA A 55 14.43 8.73 -0.92
CA ALA A 55 14.63 7.29 -0.80
C ALA A 55 14.33 6.61 -2.14
N VAL A 56 15.23 5.72 -2.55
CA VAL A 56 15.15 5.05 -3.85
C VAL A 56 15.42 3.56 -3.72
N LEU A 57 14.79 2.79 -4.58
CA LEU A 57 15.12 1.39 -4.79
C LEU A 57 15.18 1.09 -6.29
N GLU A 58 15.87 0.00 -6.64
CA GLU A 58 15.88 -0.49 -8.02
C GLU A 58 14.67 -1.40 -8.23
N VAL A 59 13.87 -1.08 -9.25
CA VAL A 59 12.70 -1.87 -9.64
C VAL A 59 12.98 -2.62 -10.95
N PRO A 60 12.22 -3.68 -11.28
CA PRO A 60 12.24 -4.27 -12.61
C PRO A 60 12.00 -3.20 -13.69
N TRP A 61 12.72 -3.29 -14.81
CA TRP A 61 12.62 -2.29 -15.88
C TRP A 61 11.20 -2.13 -16.43
N GLU A 62 10.44 -3.22 -16.45
CA GLU A 62 9.05 -3.26 -16.91
C GLU A 62 8.12 -2.41 -16.04
N GLU A 63 8.47 -2.24 -14.77
CA GLU A 63 7.67 -1.46 -13.81
C GLU A 63 8.14 0.00 -13.70
N ALA A 64 9.33 0.32 -14.19
CA ALA A 64 9.94 1.63 -13.98
C ALA A 64 9.06 2.80 -14.44
N SER A 65 8.27 2.62 -15.52
CA SER A 65 7.35 3.67 -16.02
C SER A 65 6.18 4.01 -15.08
N ARG A 66 6.00 3.23 -14.01
CA ARG A 66 4.93 3.48 -13.01
C ARG A 66 5.34 4.49 -11.95
N PHE A 67 6.64 4.77 -11.81
CA PHE A 67 7.22 5.55 -10.71
C PHE A 67 7.93 6.80 -11.20
N GLY A 68 8.23 7.71 -10.27
CA GLY A 68 9.22 8.75 -10.49
C GLY A 68 10.60 8.12 -10.61
N ILE A 69 11.26 8.27 -11.75
CA ILE A 69 12.57 7.67 -12.05
C ILE A 69 13.64 8.74 -11.97
N LEU A 70 14.75 8.39 -11.35
CA LEU A 70 15.86 9.29 -11.19
C LEU A 70 17.19 8.68 -11.67
N ALA A 71 18.11 9.56 -12.09
CA ALA A 71 19.48 9.21 -12.42
C ALA A 71 20.44 9.93 -11.46
N THR A 72 21.50 9.23 -11.06
CA THR A 72 22.47 9.70 -10.08
C THR A 72 23.89 9.55 -10.57
N ASP A 73 24.78 10.39 -10.07
CA ASP A 73 26.22 10.18 -10.18
C ASP A 73 26.72 9.09 -9.19
N GLU A 74 28.01 8.84 -9.16
CA GLU A 74 28.69 7.89 -8.27
C GLU A 74 28.58 8.24 -6.78
N ASN A 75 28.28 9.50 -6.44
CA ASN A 75 28.09 10.00 -5.08
C ASN A 75 26.60 10.01 -4.68
N ASN A 76 25.74 9.39 -5.47
CA ASN A 76 24.27 9.43 -5.31
C ASN A 76 23.65 10.84 -5.45
N ARG A 77 24.34 11.81 -6.03
CA ARG A 77 23.74 13.10 -6.36
C ARG A 77 22.81 12.93 -7.55
N ILE A 78 21.56 13.39 -7.40
CA ILE A 78 20.54 13.30 -8.44
C ILE A 78 20.79 14.43 -9.45
N TYR A 79 20.86 14.09 -10.72
CA TYR A 79 21.00 15.05 -11.83
C TYR A 79 19.82 14.99 -12.81
N GLU A 80 19.00 13.96 -12.76
CA GLU A 80 17.80 13.84 -13.58
C GLU A 80 16.66 13.18 -12.76
N PHE A 81 15.44 13.70 -12.93
CA PHE A 81 14.22 13.14 -12.37
C PHE A 81 13.10 13.24 -13.42
N ALA A 82 12.37 12.16 -13.63
CA ALA A 82 11.22 12.12 -14.53
C ALA A 82 10.05 11.38 -13.87
N GLU A 83 8.92 12.07 -13.74
CA GLU A 83 7.70 11.49 -13.17
C GLU A 83 7.00 10.61 -14.20
N LYS A 84 6.91 9.31 -13.92
CA LYS A 84 6.24 8.28 -14.73
C LYS A 84 6.60 8.36 -16.22
N PRO A 85 7.90 8.27 -16.57
CA PRO A 85 8.34 8.42 -17.95
C PRO A 85 7.90 7.22 -18.80
N LYS A 86 7.49 7.48 -20.05
CA LYS A 86 7.15 6.40 -20.99
C LYS A 86 8.37 5.53 -21.36
N GLU A 87 9.54 6.14 -21.42
CA GLU A 87 10.82 5.50 -21.72
C GLU A 87 11.79 5.81 -20.58
N PRO A 88 11.84 4.99 -19.52
CA PRO A 88 12.70 5.23 -18.39
C PRO A 88 14.18 5.04 -18.78
N LYS A 89 15.05 5.99 -18.38
CA LYS A 89 16.48 5.92 -18.60
C LYS A 89 17.25 5.22 -17.46
N SER A 90 16.55 4.93 -16.37
CA SER A 90 17.06 4.27 -15.19
C SER A 90 15.94 3.44 -14.57
N ASN A 91 16.29 2.49 -13.72
CA ASN A 91 15.35 1.71 -12.92
C ASN A 91 15.38 2.10 -11.43
N LYS A 92 16.03 3.22 -11.10
CA LYS A 92 16.00 3.77 -9.75
C LYS A 92 14.68 4.53 -9.53
N ALA A 93 13.76 3.90 -8.81
CA ALA A 93 12.45 4.44 -8.52
C ALA A 93 12.43 5.23 -7.21
N SER A 94 11.80 6.39 -7.23
CA SER A 94 11.47 7.15 -6.02
C SER A 94 10.42 6.40 -5.21
N MET A 95 10.70 6.21 -3.93
CA MET A 95 9.75 5.58 -3.00
C MET A 95 8.66 6.56 -2.51
N GLY A 96 8.65 7.83 -2.92
CA GLY A 96 7.75 8.82 -2.32
C GLY A 96 8.09 9.14 -0.86
N VAL A 97 9.31 8.85 -0.44
CA VAL A 97 9.84 9.14 0.90
C VAL A 97 10.96 10.16 0.76
N TYR A 98 10.77 11.31 1.38
CA TYR A 98 11.68 12.45 1.22
C TYR A 98 12.15 12.98 2.57
N VAL A 99 13.39 13.48 2.62
CA VAL A 99 13.86 14.39 3.67
C VAL A 99 14.21 15.72 3.01
N PHE A 100 13.64 16.81 3.52
CA PHE A 100 13.94 18.16 3.06
C PHE A 100 14.52 19.02 4.18
N SER A 101 15.44 19.89 3.84
CA SER A 101 15.75 21.08 4.65
C SER A 101 14.51 21.99 4.61
N TRP A 102 13.94 22.31 5.80
CA TRP A 102 12.63 22.96 5.87
C TRP A 102 12.56 24.30 5.15
N ASP A 103 13.56 25.16 5.34
CA ASP A 103 13.59 26.47 4.69
C ASP A 103 13.57 26.38 3.17
N LYS A 104 14.25 25.35 2.62
CA LYS A 104 14.26 25.08 1.19
C LYS A 104 12.87 24.62 0.71
N LEU A 105 12.32 23.61 1.37
CA LEU A 105 11.01 23.09 0.99
C LEU A 105 9.94 24.20 1.04
N LYS A 106 9.89 24.96 2.15
CA LYS A 106 8.94 26.04 2.32
C LYS A 106 9.01 27.04 1.16
N LYS A 107 10.22 27.47 0.77
CA LYS A 107 10.43 28.36 -0.36
C LYS A 107 9.77 27.83 -1.64
N TYR A 108 10.05 26.55 -1.97
CA TYR A 108 9.54 25.94 -3.20
C TYR A 108 8.03 25.66 -3.14
N LEU A 109 7.47 25.32 -2.00
CA LEU A 109 6.02 25.18 -1.82
C LEU A 109 5.28 26.50 -2.07
N ILE A 110 5.80 27.62 -1.53
CA ILE A 110 5.22 28.94 -1.73
C ILE A 110 5.35 29.37 -3.19
N GLN A 111 6.48 29.12 -3.83
CA GLN A 111 6.69 29.40 -5.24
C GLN A 111 5.71 28.60 -6.11
N ASP A 112 5.57 27.31 -5.86
CA ASP A 112 4.72 26.40 -6.62
C ASP A 112 3.23 26.78 -6.54
N GLU A 113 2.74 27.09 -5.34
CA GLU A 113 1.34 27.55 -5.15
C GLU A 113 1.02 28.82 -5.92
N ASN A 114 2.01 29.71 -6.12
CA ASN A 114 1.86 30.95 -6.89
C ASN A 114 2.14 30.76 -8.39
N THR A 115 2.48 29.56 -8.83
CA THR A 115 2.76 29.24 -10.23
C THR A 115 1.46 28.82 -10.93
N GLU A 116 1.03 29.62 -11.90
CA GLU A 116 -0.18 29.34 -12.70
C GLU A 116 0.00 28.02 -13.47
N GLY A 117 -1.00 27.13 -13.38
CA GLY A 117 -0.99 25.83 -14.06
C GLY A 117 -0.18 24.74 -13.36
N SER A 118 0.37 25.00 -12.18
CA SER A 118 0.99 23.94 -11.38
C SER A 118 -0.02 22.85 -10.98
N SER A 119 0.40 21.60 -11.00
CA SER A 119 -0.35 20.47 -10.45
C SER A 119 -0.16 20.31 -8.94
N ASN A 120 0.67 21.14 -8.32
CA ASN A 120 1.01 21.12 -6.89
C ASN A 120 1.51 19.73 -6.41
N ASP A 121 2.39 19.14 -7.17
CA ASP A 121 2.88 17.77 -6.99
C ASP A 121 4.40 17.75 -6.76
N PHE A 122 4.88 16.88 -5.84
CA PHE A 122 6.32 16.78 -5.57
C PHE A 122 7.10 16.32 -6.80
N GLY A 123 6.65 15.27 -7.46
CA GLY A 123 7.35 14.68 -8.60
C GLY A 123 7.28 15.52 -9.87
N LYS A 124 6.14 16.19 -10.12
CA LYS A 124 5.94 16.99 -11.34
C LYS A 124 6.44 18.41 -11.23
N ASN A 125 6.44 18.98 -10.03
CA ASN A 125 6.70 20.40 -9.84
C ASN A 125 7.89 20.67 -8.91
N ILE A 126 7.84 20.25 -7.63
CA ILE A 126 8.83 20.63 -6.62
C ILE A 126 10.22 20.10 -6.97
N ILE A 127 10.35 18.79 -7.18
CA ILE A 127 11.65 18.14 -7.44
C ILE A 127 12.30 18.63 -8.74
N PRO A 128 11.58 18.71 -9.88
CA PRO A 128 12.14 19.28 -11.09
C PRO A 128 12.60 20.75 -10.93
N THR A 129 11.79 21.60 -10.30
CA THR A 129 12.15 22.99 -10.04
C THR A 129 13.41 23.13 -9.16
N MET A 130 13.56 22.28 -8.15
CA MET A 130 14.76 22.24 -7.32
C MET A 130 16.00 21.79 -8.12
N LEU A 131 15.84 20.81 -9.02
CA LEU A 131 16.91 20.36 -9.92
C LEU A 131 17.34 21.46 -10.89
N GLU A 132 16.41 22.15 -11.53
CA GLU A 132 16.68 23.27 -12.43
C GLU A 132 17.39 24.42 -11.70
N ALA A 133 17.08 24.65 -10.44
CA ALA A 133 17.76 25.60 -9.58
C ALA A 133 19.13 25.11 -9.08
N ASN A 134 19.59 23.93 -9.51
CA ASN A 134 20.83 23.28 -9.09
C ASN A 134 20.96 23.11 -7.56
N GLU A 135 19.84 22.88 -6.86
CA GLU A 135 19.84 22.52 -5.45
C GLU A 135 20.51 21.13 -5.26
N ARG A 136 20.88 20.82 -4.03
CA ARG A 136 21.59 19.58 -3.69
C ARG A 136 20.63 18.45 -3.40
N LEU A 137 20.25 17.71 -4.44
CA LEU A 137 19.36 16.56 -4.33
C LEU A 137 20.19 15.26 -4.32
N PHE A 138 19.89 14.36 -3.39
CA PHE A 138 20.59 13.09 -3.23
C PHE A 138 19.62 11.91 -3.14
N ALA A 139 20.03 10.78 -3.70
CA ALA A 139 19.33 9.52 -3.58
C ALA A 139 19.84 8.74 -2.36
N PHE A 140 18.95 8.34 -1.48
CA PHE A 140 19.23 7.42 -0.38
C PHE A 140 18.86 6.00 -0.80
N PRO A 141 19.83 5.10 -1.08
CA PRO A 141 19.52 3.73 -1.48
C PRO A 141 18.82 2.99 -0.33
N PHE A 142 17.65 2.45 -0.62
CA PHE A 142 16.90 1.59 0.30
C PHE A 142 17.03 0.14 -0.16
N ALA A 143 17.20 -0.75 0.81
CA ALA A 143 17.15 -2.19 0.61
C ALA A 143 16.15 -2.79 1.58
N GLY A 144 15.25 -3.65 1.09
CA GLY A 144 14.19 -4.28 1.84
C GLY A 144 12.87 -4.29 1.07
N TYR A 145 11.85 -4.84 1.69
CA TYR A 145 10.51 -4.86 1.13
C TYR A 145 9.93 -3.45 0.98
N TRP A 146 9.38 -3.16 -0.18
CA TRP A 146 8.60 -1.96 -0.45
C TRP A 146 7.51 -2.27 -1.47
N LYS A 147 6.29 -1.82 -1.18
CA LYS A 147 5.14 -1.94 -2.08
C LYS A 147 4.24 -0.71 -1.99
N ASP A 148 3.94 -0.13 -3.13
CA ASP A 148 2.88 0.86 -3.32
C ASP A 148 1.56 0.10 -3.49
N VAL A 149 0.59 0.36 -2.61
CA VAL A 149 -0.72 -0.30 -2.61
C VAL A 149 -1.84 0.58 -3.19
N GLY A 150 -1.49 1.46 -4.10
CA GLY A 150 -2.42 2.36 -4.79
C GLY A 150 -3.38 1.67 -5.79
N THR A 151 -3.32 0.35 -5.98
CA THR A 151 -4.24 -0.44 -6.80
C THR A 151 -4.81 -1.61 -6.02
N ILE A 152 -5.97 -2.13 -6.44
CA ILE A 152 -6.61 -3.31 -5.83
C ILE A 152 -5.67 -4.52 -5.85
N ASP A 153 -5.03 -4.77 -6.98
CA ASP A 153 -4.10 -5.90 -7.14
C ASP A 153 -2.91 -5.76 -6.19
N SER A 154 -2.29 -4.57 -6.13
CA SER A 154 -1.17 -4.31 -5.21
C SER A 154 -1.58 -4.46 -3.74
N LEU A 155 -2.78 -4.04 -3.36
CA LEU A 155 -3.31 -4.19 -2.01
C LEU A 155 -3.52 -5.68 -1.67
N TRP A 156 -4.13 -6.43 -2.59
CA TRP A 156 -4.32 -7.87 -2.44
C TRP A 156 -2.99 -8.61 -2.32
N GLU A 157 -2.05 -8.37 -3.23
CA GLU A 157 -0.71 -8.96 -3.21
C GLU A 157 0.05 -8.62 -1.91
N ALA A 158 0.03 -7.35 -1.48
CA ALA A 158 0.73 -6.94 -0.26
C ALA A 158 0.22 -7.64 1.00
N ASN A 159 -1.09 -7.95 1.06
CA ASN A 159 -1.64 -8.76 2.15
C ASN A 159 -1.14 -10.21 2.08
N LEU A 160 -1.11 -10.81 0.89
CA LEU A 160 -0.62 -12.18 0.72
C LEU A 160 0.91 -12.30 0.88
N ASP A 161 1.65 -11.22 0.63
CA ASP A 161 3.10 -11.16 0.89
C ASP A 161 3.42 -11.41 2.37
N ILE A 162 2.52 -11.08 3.30
CA ILE A 162 2.70 -11.32 4.75
C ILE A 162 2.85 -12.82 5.08
N ILE A 163 2.20 -13.68 4.32
CA ILE A 163 2.23 -15.14 4.50
C ILE A 163 3.20 -15.85 3.55
N ASN A 164 3.85 -15.11 2.66
CA ASN A 164 4.81 -15.65 1.71
C ASN A 164 6.22 -15.76 2.35
N PRO A 165 6.76 -16.95 2.59
CA PRO A 165 8.05 -17.12 3.26
C PRO A 165 9.25 -16.60 2.43
N ASN A 166 9.06 -16.28 1.15
CA ASN A 166 10.11 -15.76 0.28
C ASN A 166 10.19 -14.23 0.27
N VAL A 167 9.28 -13.54 0.96
CA VAL A 167 9.23 -12.08 1.04
C VAL A 167 9.96 -11.60 2.28
N ASP A 168 10.87 -10.65 2.11
CA ASP A 168 11.64 -10.05 3.22
C ASP A 168 10.81 -8.95 3.93
N LEU A 169 9.69 -9.34 4.53
CA LEU A 169 8.84 -8.49 5.35
C LEU A 169 8.56 -9.16 6.70
N ASP A 170 9.44 -8.95 7.68
CA ASP A 170 9.24 -9.45 9.03
C ASP A 170 8.44 -8.44 9.89
N LEU A 171 7.16 -8.73 10.08
CA LEU A 171 6.27 -7.97 10.98
C LEU A 171 6.33 -8.50 12.43
N SER A 172 6.95 -9.66 12.66
CA SER A 172 7.08 -10.29 13.98
C SER A 172 8.32 -9.84 14.76
N ASP A 173 9.21 -9.06 14.15
CA ASP A 173 10.42 -8.53 14.77
C ASP A 173 10.10 -7.68 16.01
N THR A 174 10.32 -8.27 17.18
CA THR A 174 10.06 -7.62 18.47
C THR A 174 11.07 -6.52 18.82
N SER A 175 12.22 -6.49 18.16
CA SER A 175 13.24 -5.46 18.34
C SER A 175 12.89 -4.16 17.61
N TRP A 176 12.04 -4.26 16.59
CA TRP A 176 11.56 -3.14 15.79
C TRP A 176 10.07 -3.28 15.48
N ARG A 177 9.25 -3.07 16.51
CA ARG A 177 7.80 -3.20 16.42
C ARG A 177 7.16 -2.11 15.58
N ILE A 178 6.19 -2.51 14.75
CA ILE A 178 5.27 -1.58 14.11
C ILE A 178 4.03 -1.50 14.99
N TYR A 179 3.69 -0.28 15.41
CA TYR A 179 2.53 -0.02 16.24
C TYR A 179 1.34 0.36 15.36
N SER A 180 0.22 -0.30 15.60
CA SER A 180 -1.06 0.02 14.97
C SER A 180 -2.18 -0.09 15.98
N ARG A 181 -3.40 0.24 15.58
CA ARG A 181 -4.58 -0.04 16.39
C ARG A 181 -4.70 -1.56 16.56
N ASN A 182 -4.62 -2.03 17.80
CA ASN A 182 -4.77 -3.43 18.14
C ASN A 182 -6.09 -3.62 18.89
N PRO A 183 -7.17 -4.08 18.22
CA PRO A 183 -8.41 -4.43 18.92
C PRO A 183 -8.15 -5.64 19.82
N MET A 184 -8.48 -5.51 21.10
CA MET A 184 -8.41 -6.65 22.01
C MET A 184 -9.57 -7.60 21.69
N ALA A 185 -9.26 -8.81 21.26
CA ALA A 185 -10.21 -9.87 20.98
C ALA A 185 -9.73 -11.20 21.62
N PRO A 186 -10.63 -12.18 21.87
CA PRO A 186 -10.22 -13.48 22.35
C PRO A 186 -9.33 -14.20 21.32
N PRO A 187 -8.57 -15.23 21.71
CA PRO A 187 -7.88 -16.10 20.75
C PRO A 187 -8.85 -16.62 19.69
N HIS A 188 -8.35 -16.84 18.49
CA HIS A 188 -9.14 -17.47 17.43
C HIS A 188 -9.48 -18.93 17.77
N TYR A 189 -10.62 -19.38 17.28
CA TYR A 189 -11.09 -20.76 17.38
C TYR A 189 -11.03 -21.42 16.00
N ILE A 190 -10.45 -22.63 15.93
CA ILE A 190 -10.45 -23.47 14.73
C ILE A 190 -11.28 -24.73 15.05
N GLY A 191 -12.36 -24.94 14.30
CA GLY A 191 -13.26 -26.07 14.46
C GLY A 191 -12.63 -27.40 14.06
N GLU A 192 -13.17 -28.50 14.59
CA GLU A 192 -12.61 -29.86 14.39
C GLU A 192 -12.49 -30.28 12.91
N LYS A 193 -13.40 -29.79 12.07
CA LYS A 193 -13.44 -30.12 10.64
C LYS A 193 -12.80 -29.07 9.73
N ALA A 194 -12.38 -27.95 10.30
CA ALA A 194 -11.76 -26.88 9.54
C ALA A 194 -10.38 -27.28 9.05
N VAL A 195 -10.03 -26.88 7.83
CA VAL A 195 -8.68 -27.05 7.25
C VAL A 195 -8.12 -25.66 7.00
N VAL A 196 -7.06 -25.30 7.72
CA VAL A 196 -6.38 -24.02 7.59
C VAL A 196 -4.93 -24.28 7.18
N GLU A 197 -4.59 -23.85 5.95
CA GLU A 197 -3.26 -24.07 5.38
C GLU A 197 -2.68 -22.74 4.86
N ASN A 198 -1.37 -22.54 5.02
CA ASN A 198 -0.61 -21.41 4.47
C ASN A 198 -1.25 -20.04 4.71
N SER A 199 -1.97 -19.86 5.80
CA SER A 199 -2.83 -18.69 6.03
C SER A 199 -2.52 -17.99 7.34
N SER A 200 -2.86 -16.70 7.39
CA SER A 200 -2.80 -15.90 8.63
C SER A 200 -4.22 -15.73 9.18
N VAL A 201 -4.43 -16.10 10.45
CA VAL A 201 -5.72 -15.93 11.14
C VAL A 201 -5.49 -15.08 12.38
N SER A 202 -6.17 -13.95 12.44
CA SER A 202 -6.08 -13.01 13.57
C SER A 202 -6.96 -13.43 14.74
N GLU A 203 -6.83 -12.71 15.86
CA GLU A 203 -7.63 -12.92 17.08
C GLU A 203 -9.12 -12.66 16.86
N GLY A 204 -9.95 -13.31 17.66
CA GLY A 204 -11.40 -13.19 17.61
C GLY A 204 -12.09 -13.91 16.47
N CYS A 205 -11.35 -14.64 15.64
CA CYS A 205 -11.92 -15.39 14.53
C CYS A 205 -12.51 -16.72 14.97
N GLU A 206 -13.63 -17.14 14.34
CA GLU A 206 -14.24 -18.46 14.44
C GLU A 206 -14.19 -19.12 13.06
N ILE A 207 -13.35 -20.17 12.91
CA ILE A 207 -13.12 -20.84 11.64
C ILE A 207 -13.61 -22.29 11.70
N GLU A 208 -14.67 -22.60 10.98
CA GLU A 208 -15.24 -23.94 10.83
C GLU A 208 -15.16 -24.47 9.39
N GLY A 209 -14.81 -23.59 8.43
CA GLY A 209 -14.61 -23.90 7.01
C GLY A 209 -13.14 -24.06 6.64
N ASN A 210 -12.87 -24.11 5.33
CA ASN A 210 -11.54 -24.24 4.77
C ASN A 210 -10.94 -22.89 4.41
N VAL A 211 -9.67 -22.67 4.74
CA VAL A 211 -8.91 -21.46 4.44
C VAL A 211 -7.54 -21.84 3.91
N ASP A 212 -7.22 -21.49 2.68
CA ASP A 212 -5.93 -21.74 2.07
C ASP A 212 -5.35 -20.45 1.46
N TYR A 213 -4.07 -20.22 1.70
CA TYR A 213 -3.28 -19.07 1.21
C TYR A 213 -4.03 -17.73 1.33
N SER A 214 -4.58 -17.45 2.51
CA SER A 214 -5.46 -16.32 2.75
C SER A 214 -5.13 -15.58 4.06
N VAL A 215 -5.53 -14.32 4.13
CA VAL A 215 -5.37 -13.47 5.31
C VAL A 215 -6.74 -13.19 5.91
N ILE A 216 -6.97 -13.66 7.15
CA ILE A 216 -8.22 -13.47 7.89
C ILE A 216 -7.96 -12.47 9.01
N SER A 217 -8.56 -11.31 8.90
CA SER A 217 -8.47 -10.21 9.86
C SER A 217 -9.29 -10.47 11.14
N PRO A 218 -9.15 -9.64 12.19
CA PRO A 218 -9.83 -9.90 13.47
C PRO A 218 -11.35 -10.00 13.40
N ASN A 219 -11.93 -10.85 14.27
CA ASN A 219 -13.37 -11.03 14.46
C ASN A 219 -14.13 -11.53 13.21
N CYS A 220 -13.49 -12.25 12.32
CA CYS A 220 -14.15 -12.87 11.18
C CYS A 220 -14.77 -14.23 11.58
N THR A 221 -15.87 -14.58 10.90
CA THR A 221 -16.55 -15.88 11.05
C THR A 221 -16.52 -16.61 9.70
N VAL A 222 -16.05 -17.86 9.69
CA VAL A 222 -16.07 -18.74 8.52
C VAL A 222 -16.81 -20.02 8.89
N GLU A 223 -18.04 -20.17 8.41
CA GLU A 223 -18.94 -21.28 8.78
C GLU A 223 -18.57 -22.60 8.08
N GLU A 224 -19.15 -23.69 8.60
CA GLU A 224 -18.93 -25.07 8.08
C GLU A 224 -19.18 -25.16 6.57
N GLY A 225 -18.24 -25.78 5.85
CA GLY A 225 -18.32 -25.98 4.41
C GLY A 225 -17.97 -24.75 3.54
N ALA A 226 -17.74 -23.59 4.16
CA ALA A 226 -17.17 -22.46 3.44
C ALA A 226 -15.74 -22.78 2.96
N ASP A 227 -15.34 -22.23 1.81
CA ASP A 227 -14.03 -22.45 1.19
C ASP A 227 -13.42 -21.12 0.72
N ILE A 228 -12.34 -20.70 1.35
CA ILE A 228 -11.66 -19.43 1.09
C ILE A 228 -10.27 -19.72 0.55
N ARG A 229 -9.92 -19.14 -0.61
CA ARG A 229 -8.58 -19.32 -1.21
C ARG A 229 -8.06 -18.02 -1.79
N TYR A 230 -6.77 -17.77 -1.58
CA TYR A 230 -6.06 -16.61 -2.12
C TYR A 230 -6.84 -15.29 -1.90
N SER A 231 -7.38 -15.11 -0.71
CA SER A 231 -8.29 -14.01 -0.42
C SER A 231 -7.91 -13.25 0.84
N VAL A 232 -8.35 -12.00 0.89
CA VAL A 232 -8.19 -11.12 2.05
C VAL A 232 -9.58 -10.88 2.64
N ILE A 233 -9.79 -11.33 3.87
CA ILE A 233 -11.05 -11.16 4.60
C ILE A 233 -10.80 -10.12 5.69
N MET A 234 -11.43 -8.95 5.55
CA MET A 234 -11.25 -7.81 6.45
C MET A 234 -12.09 -7.93 7.73
N PRO A 235 -11.80 -7.11 8.77
CA PRO A 235 -12.36 -7.29 10.09
C PRO A 235 -13.88 -7.41 10.14
N GLY A 236 -14.36 -8.38 10.92
CA GLY A 236 -15.80 -8.57 11.18
C GLY A 236 -16.60 -9.17 10.03
N ALA A 237 -15.97 -9.52 8.92
CA ALA A 237 -16.67 -10.14 7.80
C ALA A 237 -17.13 -11.58 8.16
N THR A 238 -18.25 -12.00 7.58
CA THR A 238 -18.86 -13.31 7.82
C THR A 238 -19.01 -14.06 6.51
N ILE A 239 -18.41 -15.24 6.43
CA ILE A 239 -18.51 -16.15 5.28
C ILE A 239 -19.37 -17.34 5.74
N LYS A 240 -20.61 -17.39 5.27
CA LYS A 240 -21.59 -18.35 5.73
C LYS A 240 -21.43 -19.72 5.07
N LYS A 241 -22.20 -20.67 5.57
CA LYS A 241 -22.15 -22.08 5.21
C LYS A 241 -22.11 -22.34 3.69
N GLY A 242 -21.12 -23.11 3.23
CA GLY A 242 -20.98 -23.51 1.84
C GLY A 242 -20.55 -22.40 0.86
N ALA A 243 -20.41 -21.16 1.33
CA ALA A 243 -19.98 -20.06 0.49
C ALA A 243 -18.52 -20.24 0.03
N LYS A 244 -18.20 -19.74 -1.15
CA LYS A 244 -16.88 -19.84 -1.78
C LYS A 244 -16.32 -18.45 -2.07
N VAL A 245 -15.11 -18.19 -1.63
CA VAL A 245 -14.42 -16.90 -1.84
C VAL A 245 -13.03 -17.15 -2.37
N TYR A 246 -12.82 -16.80 -3.64
CA TYR A 246 -11.58 -17.07 -4.34
C TYR A 246 -11.00 -15.80 -4.95
N TYR A 247 -9.70 -15.56 -4.75
CA TYR A 247 -8.97 -14.43 -5.33
C TYR A 247 -9.75 -13.11 -5.15
N SER A 248 -10.10 -12.80 -3.92
CA SER A 248 -11.03 -11.71 -3.60
C SER A 248 -10.60 -10.93 -2.38
N ILE A 249 -11.11 -9.70 -2.29
CA ILE A 249 -11.07 -8.89 -1.09
C ILE A 249 -12.51 -8.75 -0.57
N VAL A 250 -12.78 -9.23 0.63
CA VAL A 250 -14.05 -9.03 1.34
C VAL A 250 -13.83 -8.00 2.42
N ALA A 251 -14.42 -6.82 2.27
CA ALA A 251 -14.18 -5.69 3.15
C ALA A 251 -14.91 -5.84 4.50
N GLU A 252 -14.68 -4.87 5.39
CA GLU A 252 -15.12 -4.89 6.78
C GLU A 252 -16.62 -5.11 6.94
N ASN A 253 -17.01 -6.03 7.84
CA ASN A 253 -18.40 -6.37 8.17
C ASN A 253 -19.27 -6.81 6.99
N ALA A 254 -18.68 -7.17 5.86
CA ALA A 254 -19.44 -7.73 4.74
C ALA A 254 -19.91 -9.16 5.05
N VAL A 255 -21.02 -9.56 4.46
CA VAL A 255 -21.63 -10.88 4.66
C VAL A 255 -21.76 -11.61 3.33
N ILE A 256 -21.13 -12.79 3.24
CA ILE A 256 -21.33 -13.70 2.12
C ILE A 256 -22.27 -14.80 2.58
N GLU A 257 -23.50 -14.79 2.07
CA GLU A 257 -24.57 -15.69 2.49
C GLU A 257 -24.35 -17.14 2.01
N PRO A 258 -25.14 -18.12 2.52
CA PRO A 258 -24.94 -19.53 2.22
C PRO A 258 -24.88 -19.82 0.71
N ASP A 259 -23.95 -20.69 0.32
CA ASP A 259 -23.75 -21.15 -1.06
C ASP A 259 -23.46 -20.06 -2.10
N ALA A 260 -23.26 -18.80 -1.68
CA ALA A 260 -22.81 -17.73 -2.55
C ALA A 260 -21.37 -17.95 -3.00
N LYS A 261 -21.01 -17.48 -4.21
CA LYS A 261 -19.66 -17.58 -4.76
C LYS A 261 -19.14 -16.21 -5.13
N VAL A 262 -17.94 -15.87 -4.67
CA VAL A 262 -17.25 -14.61 -4.98
C VAL A 262 -15.90 -14.93 -5.63
N GLY A 263 -15.69 -14.38 -6.83
CA GLY A 263 -14.48 -14.62 -7.61
C GLY A 263 -14.38 -16.03 -8.18
N GLU A 264 -13.24 -16.34 -8.79
CA GLU A 264 -12.97 -17.64 -9.40
C GLU A 264 -11.49 -17.98 -9.35
N ILE A 265 -11.17 -19.26 -9.36
CA ILE A 265 -9.81 -19.77 -9.51
C ILE A 265 -9.37 -19.54 -10.97
N PRO A 266 -8.22 -18.86 -11.22
CA PRO A 266 -7.81 -18.46 -12.58
C PRO A 266 -7.75 -19.61 -13.57
N GLU A 267 -7.29 -20.79 -13.13
CA GLU A 267 -7.16 -22.00 -13.96
C GLU A 267 -8.50 -22.59 -14.41
N LEU A 268 -9.60 -22.16 -13.79
CA LEU A 268 -10.96 -22.60 -14.16
C LEU A 268 -11.66 -21.64 -15.12
N LEU A 269 -11.04 -20.51 -15.47
CA LEU A 269 -11.58 -19.55 -16.42
C LEU A 269 -11.36 -20.04 -17.86
N GLU A 270 -12.40 -19.89 -18.69
CA GLU A 270 -12.29 -20.16 -20.14
C GLU A 270 -11.30 -19.22 -20.84
N LYS A 271 -11.20 -17.99 -20.34
CA LYS A 271 -10.31 -16.95 -20.85
C LYS A 271 -9.51 -16.33 -19.72
N PRO A 272 -8.18 -16.48 -19.72
CA PRO A 272 -7.32 -15.88 -18.69
C PRO A 272 -7.46 -14.36 -18.55
N GLU A 273 -7.79 -13.66 -19.64
CA GLU A 273 -8.02 -12.21 -19.63
C GLU A 273 -9.25 -11.76 -18.83
N ASP A 274 -10.18 -12.66 -18.54
CA ASP A 274 -11.38 -12.38 -17.74
C ASP A 274 -11.08 -12.44 -16.22
N TRP A 275 -9.83 -12.75 -15.84
CA TRP A 275 -9.43 -12.82 -14.45
C TRP A 275 -9.25 -11.42 -13.83
N GLY A 276 -9.53 -11.33 -12.54
CA GLY A 276 -9.32 -10.12 -11.74
C GLY A 276 -9.77 -10.35 -10.30
N ILE A 277 -9.29 -9.54 -9.39
CA ILE A 277 -9.66 -9.58 -7.97
C ILE A 277 -11.09 -9.08 -7.82
N ALA A 278 -11.98 -9.90 -7.27
CA ALA A 278 -13.32 -9.47 -6.90
C ALA A 278 -13.27 -8.71 -5.56
N VAL A 279 -14.03 -7.62 -5.45
CA VAL A 279 -14.05 -6.78 -4.25
C VAL A 279 -15.47 -6.65 -3.73
N ILE A 280 -15.69 -7.05 -2.49
CA ILE A 280 -16.96 -6.84 -1.80
C ILE A 280 -16.79 -5.71 -0.80
N GLY A 281 -17.53 -4.62 -0.99
CA GLY A 281 -17.44 -3.40 -0.21
C GLY A 281 -17.87 -3.58 1.26
N ALA A 282 -17.44 -2.67 2.12
CA ALA A 282 -17.72 -2.73 3.56
C ALA A 282 -19.24 -2.78 3.86
N GLY A 283 -19.65 -3.71 4.71
CA GLY A 283 -21.05 -3.91 5.08
C GLY A 283 -21.98 -4.39 3.96
N ALA A 284 -21.44 -4.75 2.79
CA ALA A 284 -22.24 -5.31 1.71
C ALA A 284 -22.69 -6.76 2.03
N THR A 285 -23.79 -7.18 1.43
CA THR A 285 -24.33 -8.54 1.59
C THR A 285 -24.50 -9.20 0.23
N ILE A 286 -23.80 -10.31 0.03
CA ILE A 286 -23.99 -11.17 -1.14
C ILE A 286 -24.98 -12.26 -0.77
N LYS A 287 -26.17 -12.26 -1.40
CA LYS A 287 -27.27 -13.14 -1.05
C LYS A 287 -27.02 -14.59 -1.43
N THR A 288 -27.75 -15.45 -0.77
CA THR A 288 -27.69 -16.91 -0.93
C THR A 288 -27.64 -17.34 -2.41
N GLY A 289 -26.65 -18.14 -2.76
CA GLY A 289 -26.48 -18.70 -4.11
C GLY A 289 -26.09 -17.70 -5.19
N THR A 290 -25.86 -16.42 -4.86
CA THR A 290 -25.39 -15.41 -5.83
C THR A 290 -23.95 -15.69 -6.25
N HIS A 291 -23.63 -15.44 -7.52
CA HIS A 291 -22.29 -15.54 -8.07
C HIS A 291 -21.78 -14.16 -8.49
N ILE A 292 -20.72 -13.71 -7.85
CA ILE A 292 -19.97 -12.51 -8.19
C ILE A 292 -18.76 -12.92 -9.05
N ALA A 293 -18.72 -12.46 -10.29
CA ALA A 293 -17.65 -12.79 -11.24
C ALA A 293 -16.30 -12.18 -10.82
N PRO A 294 -15.15 -12.74 -11.29
CA PRO A 294 -13.84 -12.14 -11.13
C PRO A 294 -13.79 -10.67 -11.58
N GLY A 295 -13.01 -9.83 -10.92
CA GLY A 295 -12.87 -8.42 -11.25
C GLY A 295 -14.08 -7.54 -10.96
N THR A 296 -15.17 -8.11 -10.41
CA THR A 296 -16.37 -7.34 -10.05
C THR A 296 -16.16 -6.60 -8.74
N MET A 297 -16.66 -5.37 -8.67
CA MET A 297 -16.68 -4.56 -7.46
C MET A 297 -18.13 -4.33 -7.01
N VAL A 298 -18.45 -4.77 -5.80
CA VAL A 298 -19.72 -4.50 -5.12
C VAL A 298 -19.53 -3.33 -4.16
N SER A 299 -20.41 -2.33 -4.22
CA SER A 299 -20.27 -1.11 -3.41
C SER A 299 -20.52 -1.36 -1.92
N ALA A 300 -20.00 -0.47 -1.07
CA ALA A 300 -20.24 -0.56 0.38
C ALA A 300 -21.74 -0.48 0.70
N GLY A 301 -22.20 -1.38 1.59
CA GLY A 301 -23.59 -1.47 2.02
C GLY A 301 -24.58 -1.99 0.97
N GLU A 302 -24.10 -2.41 -0.20
CA GLU A 302 -24.95 -2.95 -1.26
C GLU A 302 -25.42 -4.37 -0.93
N GLU A 303 -26.64 -4.71 -1.35
CA GLU A 303 -27.19 -6.07 -1.30
C GLU A 303 -27.35 -6.62 -2.72
N VAL A 304 -26.67 -7.71 -3.04
CA VAL A 304 -26.66 -8.35 -4.36
C VAL A 304 -27.16 -9.80 -4.27
#